data_1ed25336b40cbe86c36383e836a7fd47
#
_entry.id   1ed25336b40cbe86c36383e836a7fd47
#
_cell.length_a   1.000
_cell.length_b   1.000
_cell.length_c   1.000
_cell.angle_alpha   90.00
_cell.angle_beta   90.00
_cell.angle_gamma   90.00
#
_symmetry.space_group_name_H-M   'P 1'
#
loop_
_entity.id
_entity.type
_entity.pdbx_description
1 polymer ?
#
loop_
_entity_poly.entity_id
_entity_poly.type
_entity_poly.pdbx_seq_one_letter_code
_entity_poly.pdbx_strand_id
1 'polypeptide(L)'
;MSVWRALVVSAWLLVALIHLLPLAGLAGAGRLQALYGLAEAPTDALLLLLQHRAWQFGLLAAAALWALWQPALRLPMACLVLASDAGFLLLFALSSHSGPALQRVAWADGVSMVALTLVQVDIWRAGR
;
A
#
# COMPACT_ATOMS: atom_id res chain seq x y z
N MET A 1 1.09 26.99 5.79
CA MET A 1 1.43 25.59 6.17
C MET A 1 2.93 25.45 6.15
N SER A 2 3.55 24.94 7.23
CA SER A 2 5.02 24.75 7.23
C SER A 2 5.42 23.72 6.17
N VAL A 3 6.64 23.83 5.63
CA VAL A 3 7.19 22.86 4.65
C VAL A 3 7.13 21.44 5.21
N TRP A 4 7.46 21.27 6.49
CA TRP A 4 7.39 19.97 7.16
C TRP A 4 5.98 19.38 7.15
N ARG A 5 4.97 20.16 7.48
CA ARG A 5 3.57 19.70 7.45
C ARG A 5 3.13 19.32 6.04
N ALA A 6 3.58 20.08 5.02
CA ALA A 6 3.31 19.74 3.63
C ALA A 6 3.92 18.38 3.25
N LEU A 7 5.17 18.12 3.65
CA LEU A 7 5.84 16.84 3.40
C LEU A 7 5.10 15.66 4.06
N VAL A 8 4.68 15.81 5.31
CA VAL A 8 3.96 14.75 6.03
C VAL A 8 2.59 14.47 5.39
N VAL A 9 1.86 15.52 5.01
CA VAL A 9 0.58 15.36 4.29
C VAL A 9 0.80 14.67 2.95
N SER A 10 1.82 15.09 2.19
CA SER A 10 2.18 14.47 0.91
C SER A 10 2.58 13.01 1.07
N ALA A 11 3.30 12.66 2.15
CA ALA A 11 3.64 11.27 2.45
C ALA A 11 2.39 10.41 2.67
N TRP A 12 1.44 10.86 3.47
CA TRP A 12 0.17 10.16 3.67
C TRP A 12 -0.64 10.00 2.38
N LEU A 13 -0.71 11.06 1.56
CA LEU A 13 -1.42 11.03 0.27
C LEU A 13 -0.74 10.06 -0.70
N LEU A 14 0.58 10.02 -0.73
CA LEU A 14 1.35 9.08 -1.55
C LEU A 14 1.09 7.63 -1.11
N VAL A 15 1.12 7.35 0.19
CA VAL A 15 0.79 6.03 0.75
C VAL A 15 -0.63 5.63 0.37
N ALA A 16 -1.60 6.52 0.54
CA ALA A 16 -2.98 6.25 0.15
C ALA A 16 -3.12 5.97 -1.35
N LEU A 17 -2.44 6.74 -2.21
CA LEU A 17 -2.47 6.56 -3.66
C LEU A 17 -1.88 5.21 -4.07
N ILE A 18 -0.73 4.82 -3.51
CA ILE A 18 -0.09 3.53 -3.79
C ILE A 18 -1.07 2.39 -3.48
N HIS A 19 -1.73 2.43 -2.33
CA HIS A 19 -2.67 1.39 -1.92
C HIS A 19 -4.05 1.48 -2.63
N LEU A 20 -4.40 2.63 -3.19
CA LEU A 20 -5.62 2.78 -3.97
C LEU A 20 -5.51 2.16 -5.37
N LEU A 21 -4.31 2.16 -5.98
CA LEU A 21 -4.11 1.65 -7.34
C LEU A 21 -4.57 0.20 -7.54
N PRO A 22 -4.23 -0.76 -6.64
CA PRO A 22 -4.67 -2.14 -6.76
C PRO A 22 -6.20 -2.32 -6.68
N LEU A 23 -6.94 -1.36 -6.12
CA LEU A 23 -8.40 -1.40 -6.03
C LEU A 23 -9.06 -1.49 -7.42
N ALA A 24 -8.38 -1.01 -8.47
CA ALA A 24 -8.81 -1.18 -9.86
C ALA A 24 -9.00 -2.65 -10.25
N GLY A 25 -8.38 -3.59 -9.52
CA GLY A 25 -8.57 -5.04 -9.70
C GLY A 25 -9.99 -5.52 -9.43
N LEU A 26 -10.79 -4.76 -8.67
CA LEU A 26 -12.22 -5.07 -8.48
C LEU A 26 -13.03 -4.96 -9.77
N ALA A 27 -12.52 -4.27 -10.79
CA ALA A 27 -13.19 -4.13 -12.08
C ALA A 27 -13.22 -5.43 -12.92
N GLY A 28 -12.58 -6.51 -12.47
CA GLY A 28 -12.71 -7.84 -13.07
C GLY A 28 -11.38 -8.50 -13.49
N ALA A 29 -11.52 -9.72 -14.03
CA ALA A 29 -10.41 -10.62 -14.35
C ALA A 29 -9.36 -9.98 -15.29
N GLY A 30 -9.79 -9.27 -16.33
CA GLY A 30 -8.88 -8.64 -17.29
C GLY A 30 -7.99 -7.56 -16.65
N ARG A 31 -8.52 -6.79 -15.69
CA ARG A 31 -7.73 -5.81 -14.92
C ARG A 31 -6.70 -6.48 -14.02
N LEU A 32 -7.08 -7.56 -13.33
CA LEU A 32 -6.19 -8.34 -12.49
C LEU A 32 -5.09 -9.03 -13.31
N GLN A 33 -5.45 -9.57 -14.47
CA GLN A 33 -4.50 -10.16 -15.39
C GLN A 33 -3.43 -9.14 -15.80
N ALA A 34 -3.83 -7.93 -16.18
CA ALA A 34 -2.91 -6.85 -16.56
C ALA A 34 -2.07 -6.36 -15.37
N LEU A 35 -2.66 -6.20 -14.19
CA LEU A 35 -1.95 -5.73 -12.98
C LEU A 35 -0.87 -6.70 -12.53
N TYR A 36 -1.16 -8.00 -12.55
CA TYR A 36 -0.25 -9.04 -12.05
C TYR A 36 0.55 -9.75 -13.15
N GLY A 37 0.36 -9.38 -14.42
CA GLY A 37 1.07 -9.99 -15.56
C GLY A 37 0.79 -11.48 -15.70
N LEU A 38 -0.46 -11.91 -15.46
CA LEU A 38 -0.85 -13.31 -15.58
C LEU A 38 -0.90 -13.71 -17.06
N ALA A 39 -0.33 -14.87 -17.40
CA ALA A 39 -0.33 -15.38 -18.78
C ALA A 39 -1.76 -15.72 -19.25
N GLU A 40 -2.59 -16.20 -18.34
CA GLU A 40 -3.98 -16.59 -18.59
C GLU A 40 -4.94 -15.87 -17.62
N ALA A 41 -6.22 -15.84 -17.97
CA ALA A 41 -7.25 -15.33 -17.08
C ALA A 41 -7.26 -16.14 -15.77
N PRO A 42 -7.41 -15.48 -14.60
CA PRO A 42 -7.44 -16.18 -13.33
C PRO A 42 -8.66 -17.11 -13.26
N THR A 43 -8.47 -18.29 -12.66
CA THR A 43 -9.60 -19.16 -12.29
C THR A 43 -10.52 -18.46 -11.29
N ASP A 44 -11.77 -18.93 -11.13
CA ASP A 44 -12.74 -18.32 -10.21
C ASP A 44 -12.19 -18.18 -8.78
N ALA A 45 -11.50 -19.21 -8.29
CA ALA A 45 -10.88 -19.18 -6.96
C ALA A 45 -9.76 -18.13 -6.87
N LEU A 46 -8.88 -18.06 -7.86
CA LEU A 46 -7.81 -17.07 -7.91
C LEU A 46 -8.38 -15.65 -8.10
N LEU A 47 -9.42 -15.51 -8.92
CA LEU A 47 -10.13 -14.24 -9.12
C LEU A 47 -10.67 -13.70 -7.80
N LEU A 48 -11.35 -14.53 -7.02
CA LEU A 48 -11.88 -14.16 -5.71
C LEU A 48 -10.77 -13.71 -4.75
N LEU A 49 -9.67 -14.47 -4.68
CA LEU A 49 -8.54 -14.13 -3.81
C LEU A 49 -7.88 -12.81 -4.21
N LEU A 50 -7.68 -12.56 -5.50
CA LEU A 50 -7.09 -11.32 -6.00
C LEU A 50 -8.02 -10.12 -5.81
N GLN A 51 -9.33 -10.29 -5.98
CA GLN A 51 -10.31 -9.24 -5.69
C GLN A 51 -10.38 -8.95 -4.18
N HIS A 52 -10.33 -9.96 -3.32
CA HIS A 52 -10.26 -9.77 -1.88
C HIS A 52 -8.99 -9.00 -1.48
N ARG A 53 -7.84 -9.33 -2.08
CA ARG A 53 -6.60 -8.57 -1.91
C ARG A 53 -6.76 -7.10 -2.35
N ALA A 54 -7.37 -6.88 -3.52
CA ALA A 54 -7.63 -5.52 -4.01
C ALA A 54 -8.50 -4.72 -3.02
N TRP A 55 -9.53 -5.34 -2.45
CA TRP A 55 -10.36 -4.74 -1.41
C TRP A 55 -9.55 -4.39 -0.15
N GLN A 56 -8.68 -5.28 0.32
CA GLN A 56 -7.80 -5.02 1.47
C GLN A 56 -6.89 -3.82 1.23
N PHE A 57 -6.34 -3.65 0.04
CA PHE A 57 -5.57 -2.46 -0.32
C PHE A 57 -6.42 -1.19 -0.26
N GLY A 58 -7.69 -1.25 -0.68
CA GLY A 58 -8.63 -0.14 -0.51
C GLY A 58 -8.83 0.25 0.97
N LEU A 59 -8.89 -0.73 1.87
CA LEU A 59 -8.97 -0.47 3.31
C LEU A 59 -7.68 0.18 3.86
N LEU A 60 -6.50 -0.23 3.39
CA LEU A 60 -5.23 0.42 3.76
C LEU A 60 -5.16 1.86 3.25
N ALA A 61 -5.63 2.13 2.04
CA ALA A 61 -5.75 3.48 1.51
C ALA A 61 -6.69 4.35 2.37
N ALA A 62 -7.85 3.80 2.74
CA ALA A 62 -8.80 4.48 3.61
C ALA A 62 -8.20 4.77 5.00
N ALA A 63 -7.45 3.83 5.58
CA ALA A 63 -6.75 4.01 6.84
C ALA A 63 -5.70 5.13 6.76
N ALA A 64 -4.90 5.18 5.68
CA ALA A 64 -3.93 6.24 5.45
C ALA A 64 -4.60 7.62 5.31
N LEU A 65 -5.71 7.70 4.58
CA LEU A 65 -6.49 8.92 4.46
C LEU A 65 -7.10 9.35 5.80
N TRP A 66 -7.62 8.40 6.58
CA TRP A 66 -8.21 8.70 7.89
C TRP A 66 -7.18 9.27 8.86
N ALA A 67 -5.95 8.78 8.84
CA ALA A 67 -4.86 9.28 9.66
C ALA A 67 -4.53 10.76 9.41
N LEU A 68 -4.88 11.32 8.25
CA LEU A 68 -4.72 12.76 7.97
C LEU A 68 -5.59 13.63 8.89
N TRP A 69 -6.83 13.21 9.16
CA TRP A 69 -7.79 13.98 9.96
C TRP A 69 -7.76 13.61 11.45
N GLN A 70 -7.31 12.39 11.78
CA GLN A 70 -7.29 11.89 13.16
C GLN A 70 -5.86 11.66 13.66
N PRO A 71 -5.23 12.64 14.34
CA PRO A 71 -3.85 12.50 14.82
C PRO A 71 -3.63 11.28 15.71
N ALA A 72 -4.62 10.91 16.53
CA ALA A 72 -4.55 9.74 17.41
C ALA A 72 -4.41 8.41 16.65
N LEU A 73 -4.85 8.36 15.39
CA LEU A 73 -4.78 7.16 14.56
C LEU A 73 -3.49 7.07 13.73
N ARG A 74 -2.68 8.12 13.68
CA ARG A 74 -1.47 8.13 12.83
C ARG A 74 -0.52 6.99 13.13
N LEU A 75 -0.21 6.76 14.41
CA LEU A 75 0.70 5.66 14.79
C LEU A 75 0.13 4.28 14.45
N PRO A 76 -1.08 3.90 14.90
CA PRO A 76 -1.61 2.58 14.59
C PRO A 76 -1.81 2.36 13.08
N MET A 77 -2.24 3.38 12.32
CA MET A 77 -2.39 3.25 10.86
C MET A 77 -1.04 3.14 10.15
N ALA A 78 -0.02 3.91 10.56
CA ALA A 78 1.33 3.77 10.02
C ALA A 78 1.91 2.38 10.29
N CYS A 79 1.74 1.84 11.49
CA CYS A 79 2.19 0.49 11.83
C CYS A 79 1.46 -0.57 11.00
N LEU A 80 0.15 -0.43 10.80
CA LEU A 80 -0.64 -1.36 10.00
C LEU A 80 -0.15 -1.41 8.55
N VAL A 81 0.03 -0.25 7.92
CA VAL A 81 0.48 -0.17 6.53
C VAL A 81 1.92 -0.67 6.40
N LEU A 82 2.82 -0.27 7.31
CA LEU A 82 4.20 -0.78 7.34
C LEU A 82 4.27 -2.30 7.47
N ALA A 83 3.44 -2.89 8.32
CA ALA A 83 3.39 -4.35 8.49
C ALA A 83 2.91 -5.04 7.20
N SER A 84 1.95 -4.44 6.50
CA SER A 84 1.47 -4.93 5.21
C SER A 84 2.58 -4.90 4.15
N ASP A 85 3.24 -3.74 3.98
CA ASP A 85 4.28 -3.54 2.98
C ASP A 85 5.51 -4.42 3.26
N ALA A 86 5.97 -4.44 4.52
CA ALA A 86 7.09 -5.29 4.94
C ALA A 86 6.77 -6.77 4.76
N GLY A 87 5.55 -7.19 5.06
CA GLY A 87 5.09 -8.57 4.86
C GLY A 87 5.15 -8.98 3.38
N PHE A 88 4.68 -8.11 2.48
CA PHE A 88 4.78 -8.38 1.04
C PHE A 88 6.24 -8.43 0.58
N LEU A 89 7.07 -7.46 0.98
CA LEU A 89 8.49 -7.41 0.58
C LEU A 89 9.26 -8.64 1.09
N LEU A 90 8.96 -9.10 2.31
CA LEU A 90 9.54 -10.33 2.85
C LEU A 90 9.14 -11.56 2.02
N LEU A 91 7.85 -11.72 1.73
CA LEU A 91 7.36 -12.82 0.90
C LEU A 91 7.93 -12.74 -0.52
N PHE A 92 8.04 -11.55 -1.09
CA PHE A 92 8.65 -11.34 -2.40
C PHE A 92 10.12 -11.73 -2.42
N ALA A 93 10.89 -11.34 -1.39
CA ALA A 93 12.31 -11.69 -1.27
C ALA A 93 12.55 -13.20 -1.09
N LEU A 94 11.61 -13.90 -0.45
CA LEU A 94 11.67 -15.36 -0.26
C LEU A 94 11.13 -16.14 -1.47
N SER A 95 10.47 -15.45 -2.41
CA SER A 95 9.88 -16.08 -3.60
C SER A 95 10.91 -16.28 -4.70
N SER A 96 10.84 -17.41 -5.38
CA SER A 96 11.57 -17.65 -6.64
C SER A 96 10.93 -16.94 -7.85
N HIS A 97 9.74 -16.33 -7.69
CA HIS A 97 9.00 -15.66 -8.75
C HIS A 97 9.19 -14.16 -8.67
N SER A 98 9.95 -13.60 -9.62
CA SER A 98 10.28 -12.17 -9.67
C SER A 98 9.82 -11.48 -10.96
N GLY A 99 8.63 -11.83 -11.45
CA GLY A 99 8.09 -11.23 -12.68
C GLY A 99 7.96 -9.70 -12.58
N PRO A 100 8.01 -8.98 -13.73
CA PRO A 100 8.02 -7.50 -13.75
C PRO A 100 6.84 -6.86 -13.03
N ALA A 101 5.68 -7.52 -13.04
CA ALA A 101 4.49 -7.03 -12.36
C ALA A 101 4.67 -7.01 -10.82
N LEU A 102 5.19 -8.10 -10.25
CA LEU A 102 5.45 -8.18 -8.82
C LEU A 102 6.61 -7.28 -8.38
N GLN A 103 7.62 -7.08 -9.25
CA GLN A 103 8.69 -6.09 -9.00
C GLN A 103 8.12 -4.68 -8.89
N ARG A 104 7.17 -4.28 -9.75
CA ARG A 104 6.50 -2.97 -9.63
C ARG A 104 5.78 -2.81 -8.29
N VAL A 105 5.09 -3.85 -7.83
CA VAL A 105 4.46 -3.83 -6.50
C VAL A 105 5.50 -3.68 -5.40
N ALA A 106 6.60 -4.44 -5.46
CA ALA A 106 7.68 -4.35 -4.48
C ALA A 106 8.33 -2.95 -4.44
N TRP A 107 8.51 -2.31 -5.58
CA TRP A 107 8.98 -0.92 -5.64
C TRP A 107 7.98 0.05 -5.03
N ALA A 108 6.68 -0.10 -5.32
CA ALA A 108 5.64 0.74 -4.76
C ALA A 108 5.56 0.63 -3.23
N ASP A 109 5.61 -0.60 -2.70
CA ASP A 109 5.62 -0.84 -1.25
C ASP A 109 6.91 -0.29 -0.60
N GLY A 110 8.07 -0.41 -1.26
CA GLY A 110 9.32 0.20 -0.81
C GLY A 110 9.21 1.74 -0.72
N VAL A 111 8.62 2.39 -1.71
CA VAL A 111 8.36 3.84 -1.69
C VAL A 111 7.38 4.21 -0.58
N SER A 112 6.33 3.42 -0.37
CA SER A 112 5.38 3.59 0.74
C SER A 112 6.09 3.54 2.09
N MET A 113 6.98 2.57 2.31
CA MET A 113 7.76 2.45 3.55
C MET A 113 8.65 3.66 3.80
N VAL A 114 9.31 4.21 2.76
CA VAL A 114 10.10 5.45 2.88
C VAL A 114 9.20 6.62 3.28
N ALA A 115 8.03 6.78 2.64
CA ALA A 115 7.07 7.82 3.00
C ALA A 115 6.58 7.68 4.45
N LEU A 116 6.31 6.46 4.91
CA LEU A 116 5.89 6.18 6.29
C LEU A 116 7.01 6.44 7.31
N THR A 117 8.28 6.37 6.93
CA THR A 117 9.39 6.77 7.80
C THR A 117 9.31 8.27 8.13
N LEU A 118 8.98 9.13 7.16
CA LEU A 118 8.75 10.56 7.41
C LEU A 118 7.58 10.79 8.37
N VAL A 119 6.51 10.02 8.20
CA VAL A 119 5.34 10.06 9.11
C VAL A 119 5.74 9.67 10.53
N GLN A 120 6.54 8.63 10.71
CA GLN A 120 6.99 8.20 12.04
C GLN A 120 7.87 9.25 12.72
N VAL A 121 8.74 9.92 11.96
CA VAL A 121 9.53 11.05 12.49
C VAL A 121 8.61 12.19 12.96
N ASP A 122 7.52 12.47 12.25
CA ASP A 122 6.53 13.48 12.66
C ASP A 122 5.83 13.08 13.96
N ILE A 123 5.36 11.84 14.06
CA ILE A 123 4.71 11.31 15.26
C ILE A 123 5.65 11.40 16.47
N TRP A 124 6.91 11.01 16.30
CA TRP A 124 7.90 11.06 17.38
C TRP A 124 8.21 12.50 17.83
N ARG A 125 8.27 13.46 16.89
CA ARG A 125 8.44 14.88 17.22
C ARG A 125 7.25 15.48 17.96
N ALA A 126 6.03 15.05 17.61
CA ALA A 126 4.81 15.53 18.25
C ALA A 126 4.62 14.98 19.69
N GLY A 127 5.26 13.87 20.03
CA GLY A 127 5.21 13.27 21.37
C GLY A 127 6.29 13.79 22.35
N ARG A 128 7.16 14.70 21.88
CA ARG A 128 8.15 15.42 22.71
C ARG A 128 7.65 16.78 23.10
#